data_00e29c07eace0f4ad34f941d6a1c1a29
#
_entry.id   00e29c07eace0f4ad34f941d6a1c1a29
#
_cell.length_a   1.000
_cell.length_b   1.000
_cell.length_c   1.000
_cell.angle_alpha   90.00
_cell.angle_beta   90.00
_cell.angle_gamma   90.00
#
_symmetry.space_group_name_H-M   'P 1'
#
loop_
_entity.id
_entity.type
_entity.pdbx_description
1 polymer ?
#
loop_
_entity_poly.entity_id
_entity_poly.type
_entity_poly.pdbx_seq_one_letter_code
_entity_poly.pdbx_strand_id
1 'polypeptide(L)'
;MVKEFDQDPQADVWILLDAQASVHYSRPDDIVIPPADRFWLWKNRYEFSLPTDTFEYSVSVAASIASYFLRQGLAVGMMSYGQMSIALPAERGERQQTKILENLAFLKSEGELPMLGLVESQYSHIPRGSIVVMVTPSNHETIALAADALHLRRMKPVIVLIDGVSFGSENGVEYLSLTLTERQFPVSVVKKGMDLRQALERGFIEEPARSQVVN
;
A
#
# COMPACT_ATOMS: atom_id res chain seq x y z
N MET A 1 10.56 33.10 -29.32
CA MET A 1 11.14 32.61 -28.05
C MET A 1 9.98 32.08 -27.22
N VAL A 2 9.67 30.78 -27.38
CA VAL A 2 8.58 30.09 -26.66
C VAL A 2 9.16 29.73 -25.31
N LYS A 3 8.59 30.27 -24.20
CA LYS A 3 8.87 29.77 -22.86
C LYS A 3 8.18 28.39 -22.76
N GLU A 4 8.97 27.32 -22.86
CA GLU A 4 8.57 26.04 -22.29
C GLU A 4 8.38 26.28 -20.80
N PHE A 5 7.14 26.14 -20.34
CA PHE A 5 6.87 25.98 -18.93
C PHE A 5 7.43 24.61 -18.57
N ASP A 6 8.56 24.59 -17.89
CA ASP A 6 9.02 23.43 -17.11
C ASP A 6 7.88 23.08 -16.14
N GLN A 7 7.06 22.11 -16.53
CA GLN A 7 6.16 21.46 -15.57
C GLN A 7 7.10 20.74 -14.62
N ASP A 8 7.11 21.21 -13.37
CA ASP A 8 7.79 20.53 -12.27
C ASP A 8 7.46 19.04 -12.40
N PRO A 9 8.45 18.14 -12.56
CA PRO A 9 8.17 16.74 -12.83
C PRO A 9 7.41 16.20 -11.63
N GLN A 10 6.09 16.03 -11.79
CA GLN A 10 5.25 15.43 -10.76
C GLN A 10 5.83 14.05 -10.46
N ALA A 11 6.22 13.82 -9.21
CA ALA A 11 6.84 12.58 -8.80
C ALA A 11 5.91 11.41 -9.10
N ASP A 12 6.44 10.37 -9.76
CA ASP A 12 5.71 9.12 -9.95
C ASP A 12 5.41 8.46 -8.59
N VAL A 13 4.28 7.79 -8.49
CA VAL A 13 3.90 7.02 -7.32
C VAL A 13 4.07 5.53 -7.63
N TRP A 14 4.79 4.82 -6.77
CA TRP A 14 4.99 3.39 -6.88
C TRP A 14 4.40 2.68 -5.66
N ILE A 15 3.59 1.67 -5.90
CA ILE A 15 2.98 0.87 -4.86
C ILE A 15 3.71 -0.47 -4.80
N LEU A 16 4.33 -0.76 -3.65
CA LEU A 16 4.91 -2.05 -3.35
C LEU A 16 3.96 -2.78 -2.42
N LEU A 17 3.31 -3.83 -2.92
CA LEU A 17 2.37 -4.63 -2.17
C LEU A 17 3.05 -5.91 -1.70
N ASP A 18 3.08 -6.10 -0.38
CA ASP A 18 3.57 -7.33 0.23
C ASP A 18 2.57 -8.47 -0.03
N ALA A 19 3.04 -9.53 -0.66
CA ALA A 19 2.27 -10.74 -0.91
C ALA A 19 3.01 -11.98 -0.37
N GLN A 20 3.93 -11.78 0.60
CA GLN A 20 4.63 -12.87 1.27
C GLN A 20 3.63 -13.67 2.12
N ALA A 21 3.55 -14.98 1.90
CA ALA A 21 2.57 -15.85 2.57
C ALA A 21 2.64 -15.80 4.11
N SER A 22 3.85 -15.70 4.66
CA SER A 22 4.10 -15.81 6.11
C SER A 22 3.68 -14.59 6.93
N VAL A 23 3.37 -13.44 6.29
CA VAL A 23 3.02 -12.19 6.99
C VAL A 23 1.51 -11.92 6.99
N HIS A 24 0.74 -12.70 6.25
CA HIS A 24 -0.72 -12.52 6.17
C HIS A 24 -1.47 -13.37 7.18
N TYR A 25 -2.52 -12.80 7.74
CA TYR A 25 -3.36 -13.41 8.78
C TYR A 25 -4.82 -13.41 8.35
N SER A 26 -5.49 -14.54 8.62
CA SER A 26 -6.92 -14.71 8.44
C SER A 26 -7.48 -15.46 9.65
N ARG A 27 -8.62 -15.03 10.18
CA ARG A 27 -9.34 -15.79 11.22
C ARG A 27 -10.18 -16.87 10.55
N PRO A 28 -10.05 -18.15 10.95
CA PRO A 28 -10.86 -19.23 10.39
C PRO A 28 -12.38 -19.01 10.56
N ASP A 29 -12.78 -18.31 11.63
CA ASP A 29 -14.19 -18.06 11.99
C ASP A 29 -14.85 -16.96 11.14
N ASP A 30 -14.10 -16.22 10.40
CA ASP A 30 -14.56 -15.10 9.55
C ASP A 30 -14.92 -15.55 8.12
N ILE A 31 -14.97 -16.84 7.83
CA ILE A 31 -15.44 -17.36 6.54
C ILE A 31 -16.94 -17.09 6.45
N VAL A 32 -17.30 -15.95 5.90
CA VAL A 32 -18.68 -15.67 5.51
C VAL A 32 -19.03 -16.58 4.34
N ILE A 33 -19.59 -17.75 4.63
CA ILE A 33 -20.21 -18.60 3.61
C ILE A 33 -21.42 -17.81 3.09
N PRO A 34 -21.39 -17.31 1.84
CA PRO A 34 -22.56 -16.61 1.32
C PRO A 34 -23.73 -17.61 1.35
N PRO A 35 -24.92 -17.24 1.86
CA PRO A 35 -26.06 -18.12 1.86
C PRO A 35 -26.37 -18.57 0.45
N ALA A 36 -26.64 -19.88 0.25
CA ALA A 36 -26.86 -20.52 -1.04
C ALA A 36 -28.09 -19.96 -1.78
N ASP A 37 -28.97 -19.22 -1.11
CA ASP A 37 -30.21 -18.66 -1.65
C ASP A 37 -30.04 -17.21 -2.11
N ARG A 38 -29.38 -17.02 -3.23
CA ARG A 38 -29.15 -15.69 -3.84
C ARG A 38 -30.38 -15.09 -4.56
N PHE A 39 -31.58 -15.54 -4.31
CA PHE A 39 -32.79 -14.98 -4.99
C PHE A 39 -33.22 -13.60 -4.44
N TRP A 40 -32.64 -13.12 -3.32
CA TRP A 40 -32.99 -11.85 -2.63
C TRP A 40 -32.06 -10.67 -2.94
N LEU A 41 -31.08 -10.82 -3.83
CA LEU A 41 -30.02 -9.82 -4.05
C LEU A 41 -30.44 -8.58 -4.85
N TRP A 42 -31.72 -8.42 -5.21
CA TRP A 42 -32.18 -7.23 -5.96
C TRP A 42 -32.62 -6.07 -5.06
N LYS A 43 -32.59 -6.20 -3.74
CA LYS A 43 -33.18 -5.20 -2.83
C LYS A 43 -32.22 -4.56 -1.82
N ASN A 44 -31.03 -5.06 -1.62
CA ASN A 44 -30.10 -4.46 -0.66
C ASN A 44 -28.94 -3.81 -1.40
N ARG A 45 -28.71 -2.52 -1.10
CA ARG A 45 -27.44 -1.86 -1.34
C ARG A 45 -26.35 -2.83 -0.91
N TYR A 46 -25.40 -3.11 -1.81
CA TYR A 46 -24.21 -3.89 -1.48
C TYR A 46 -23.49 -3.16 -0.33
N GLU A 47 -23.69 -3.62 0.90
CA GLU A 47 -22.73 -3.35 1.93
C GLU A 47 -21.47 -4.11 1.51
N PHE A 48 -20.53 -3.37 0.96
CA PHE A 48 -19.22 -3.88 0.60
C PHE A 48 -18.50 -4.16 1.92
N SER A 49 -18.66 -5.37 2.46
CA SER A 49 -17.85 -5.82 3.59
C SER A 49 -16.47 -6.15 3.05
N LEU A 50 -15.47 -5.43 3.53
CA LEU A 50 -14.08 -5.79 3.25
C LEU A 50 -13.84 -7.22 3.76
N PRO A 51 -13.13 -8.04 2.99
CA PRO A 51 -12.76 -9.40 3.39
C PRO A 51 -12.04 -9.44 4.74
N THR A 52 -12.04 -10.59 5.36
CA THR A 52 -11.66 -10.78 6.77
C THR A 52 -10.19 -11.12 6.96
N ASP A 53 -9.37 -10.99 5.93
CA ASP A 53 -7.94 -11.26 6.00
C ASP A 53 -7.08 -10.02 5.66
N THR A 54 -5.84 -10.02 6.13
CA THR A 54 -4.91 -8.90 5.95
C THR A 54 -4.50 -8.71 4.50
N PHE A 55 -4.49 -9.78 3.68
CA PHE A 55 -4.10 -9.68 2.29
C PHE A 55 -5.14 -8.91 1.48
N GLU A 56 -6.40 -9.26 1.61
CA GLU A 56 -7.49 -8.58 0.91
C GLU A 56 -7.62 -7.11 1.35
N TYR A 57 -7.36 -6.83 2.63
CA TYR A 57 -7.24 -5.44 3.09
C TYR A 57 -6.08 -4.72 2.42
N SER A 58 -4.91 -5.36 2.32
CA SER A 58 -3.74 -4.80 1.63
C SER A 58 -4.03 -4.53 0.15
N VAL A 59 -4.72 -5.45 -0.53
CA VAL A 59 -5.20 -5.30 -1.91
C VAL A 59 -6.15 -4.11 -2.03
N SER A 60 -7.13 -3.99 -1.12
CA SER A 60 -8.09 -2.88 -1.11
C SER A 60 -7.42 -1.53 -0.86
N VAL A 61 -6.42 -1.48 0.02
CA VAL A 61 -5.59 -0.29 0.27
C VAL A 61 -4.80 0.08 -0.99
N ALA A 62 -4.11 -0.87 -1.61
CA ALA A 62 -3.32 -0.64 -2.83
C ALA A 62 -4.21 -0.13 -3.98
N ALA A 63 -5.40 -0.73 -4.18
CA ALA A 63 -6.39 -0.30 -5.16
C ALA A 63 -6.89 1.12 -4.89
N SER A 64 -7.13 1.47 -3.63
CA SER A 64 -7.60 2.80 -3.21
C SER A 64 -6.53 3.86 -3.46
N ILE A 65 -5.28 3.58 -3.10
CA ILE A 65 -4.13 4.46 -3.32
C ILE A 65 -3.91 4.68 -4.82
N ALA A 66 -3.89 3.61 -5.63
CA ALA A 66 -3.75 3.70 -7.07
C ALA A 66 -4.84 4.57 -7.69
N SER A 67 -6.09 4.30 -7.35
CA SER A 67 -7.24 5.06 -7.85
C SER A 67 -7.21 6.53 -7.45
N TYR A 68 -6.75 6.83 -6.24
CA TYR A 68 -6.63 8.20 -5.75
C TYR A 68 -5.60 8.99 -6.58
N PHE A 69 -4.37 8.49 -6.70
CA PHE A 69 -3.30 9.21 -7.40
C PHE A 69 -3.52 9.28 -8.91
N LEU A 70 -4.08 8.24 -9.53
CA LEU A 70 -4.45 8.28 -10.95
C LEU A 70 -5.52 9.34 -11.23
N ARG A 71 -6.50 9.51 -10.34
CA ARG A 71 -7.50 10.59 -10.46
C ARG A 71 -6.90 11.99 -10.29
N GLN A 72 -5.79 12.11 -9.55
CA GLN A 72 -5.03 13.36 -9.46
C GLN A 72 -4.11 13.58 -10.69
N GLY A 73 -4.15 12.70 -11.68
CA GLY A 73 -3.34 12.80 -12.89
C GLY A 73 -1.88 12.38 -12.73
N LEU A 74 -1.51 11.77 -11.59
CA LEU A 74 -0.16 11.25 -11.35
C LEU A 74 0.04 9.92 -12.08
N ALA A 75 1.30 9.61 -12.43
CA ALA A 75 1.67 8.29 -12.91
C ALA A 75 1.79 7.32 -11.72
N VAL A 76 1.18 6.14 -11.86
CA VAL A 76 1.21 5.11 -10.81
C VAL A 76 1.76 3.81 -11.36
N GLY A 77 2.82 3.30 -10.73
CA GLY A 77 3.38 1.98 -10.94
C GLY A 77 3.03 1.04 -9.78
N MET A 78 3.12 -0.27 -10.01
CA MET A 78 2.88 -1.27 -8.96
C MET A 78 3.84 -2.43 -9.08
N MET A 79 4.33 -2.91 -7.94
CA MET A 79 5.16 -4.10 -7.85
C MET A 79 4.70 -4.99 -6.70
N SER A 80 4.72 -6.30 -6.93
CA SER A 80 4.43 -7.32 -5.93
C SER A 80 5.06 -8.65 -6.34
N TYR A 81 5.27 -9.53 -5.36
CA TYR A 81 5.77 -10.88 -5.58
C TYR A 81 4.91 -11.87 -4.78
N GLY A 82 3.87 -12.38 -5.42
CA GLY A 82 2.99 -13.43 -4.90
C GLY A 82 3.26 -14.76 -5.61
N GLN A 83 2.21 -15.42 -6.08
CA GLN A 83 2.32 -16.62 -6.96
C GLN A 83 3.06 -16.32 -8.28
N MET A 84 3.12 -15.04 -8.66
CA MET A 84 3.87 -14.52 -9.80
C MET A 84 4.49 -13.15 -9.44
N SER A 85 5.52 -12.77 -10.18
CA SER A 85 6.08 -11.41 -10.11
C SER A 85 5.21 -10.45 -10.92
N ILE A 86 4.77 -9.38 -10.29
CA ILE A 86 4.06 -8.27 -10.93
C ILE A 86 4.96 -7.04 -10.90
N ALA A 87 5.23 -6.46 -12.07
CA ALA A 87 5.94 -5.19 -12.20
C ALA A 87 5.26 -4.35 -13.29
N LEU A 88 4.38 -3.47 -12.88
CA LEU A 88 3.67 -2.53 -13.76
C LEU A 88 4.40 -1.19 -13.73
N PRO A 89 4.95 -0.70 -14.85
CA PRO A 89 5.58 0.60 -14.91
C PRO A 89 4.58 1.72 -14.60
N ALA A 90 5.09 2.86 -14.13
CA ALA A 90 4.26 4.00 -13.81
C ALA A 90 3.69 4.64 -15.09
N GLU A 91 2.38 4.58 -15.24
CA GLU A 91 1.62 5.18 -16.33
C GLU A 91 0.43 5.98 -15.74
N ARG A 92 -0.19 6.84 -16.57
CA ARG A 92 -1.34 7.68 -16.18
C ARG A 92 -2.64 7.17 -16.81
N GLY A 93 -3.76 7.61 -16.22
CA GLY A 93 -5.09 7.46 -16.82
C GLY A 93 -5.80 6.15 -16.52
N GLU A 94 -7.02 6.03 -17.05
CA GLU A 94 -7.95 4.93 -16.75
C GLU A 94 -7.44 3.54 -17.18
N ARG A 95 -6.68 3.49 -18.28
CA ARG A 95 -6.08 2.22 -18.75
C ARG A 95 -5.11 1.65 -17.71
N GLN A 96 -4.32 2.49 -17.06
CA GLN A 96 -3.41 2.07 -16.02
C GLN A 96 -4.19 1.63 -14.77
N GLN A 97 -5.26 2.34 -14.42
CA GLN A 97 -6.14 1.92 -13.32
C GLN A 97 -6.70 0.51 -13.57
N THR A 98 -7.21 0.25 -14.77
CA THR A 98 -7.73 -1.08 -15.14
C THR A 98 -6.65 -2.15 -15.01
N LYS A 99 -5.44 -1.92 -15.56
CA LYS A 99 -4.32 -2.86 -15.45
C LYS A 99 -3.97 -3.17 -13.98
N ILE A 100 -3.90 -2.16 -13.13
CA ILE A 100 -3.58 -2.34 -11.70
C ILE A 100 -4.68 -3.17 -11.03
N LEU A 101 -5.95 -2.81 -11.22
CA LEU A 101 -7.07 -3.52 -10.60
C LEU A 101 -7.19 -4.97 -11.07
N GLU A 102 -6.96 -5.24 -12.35
CA GLU A 102 -6.93 -6.61 -12.90
C GLU A 102 -5.81 -7.44 -12.25
N ASN A 103 -4.60 -6.89 -12.14
CA ASN A 103 -3.49 -7.60 -11.50
C ASN A 103 -3.74 -7.83 -10.02
N LEU A 104 -4.30 -6.87 -9.30
CA LEU A 104 -4.68 -7.00 -7.90
C LEU A 104 -5.76 -8.08 -7.69
N ALA A 105 -6.73 -8.19 -8.62
CA ALA A 105 -7.81 -9.19 -8.54
C ALA A 105 -7.32 -10.64 -8.71
N PHE A 106 -6.18 -10.85 -9.38
CA PHE A 106 -5.58 -12.19 -9.60
C PHE A 106 -4.43 -12.49 -8.64
N LEU A 107 -3.91 -11.48 -7.92
CA LEU A 107 -2.79 -11.65 -7.01
C LEU A 107 -3.20 -12.49 -5.79
N LYS A 108 -2.29 -13.36 -5.34
CA LYS A 108 -2.44 -14.17 -4.13
C LYS A 108 -1.24 -13.99 -3.22
N SER A 109 -1.46 -14.14 -1.93
CA SER A 109 -0.40 -14.12 -0.90
C SER A 109 0.35 -15.45 -0.82
N GLU A 110 0.92 -15.87 -1.94
CA GLU A 110 1.68 -17.13 -2.05
C GLU A 110 3.19 -16.86 -2.28
N GLY A 111 3.64 -15.63 -2.09
CA GLY A 111 5.04 -15.22 -2.27
C GLY A 111 5.93 -15.64 -1.11
N GLU A 112 7.22 -15.85 -1.41
CA GLU A 112 8.25 -16.12 -0.42
C GLU A 112 9.20 -14.92 -0.22
N LEU A 113 9.13 -13.92 -1.11
CA LEU A 113 10.02 -12.77 -1.09
C LEU A 113 9.54 -11.73 -0.08
N PRO A 114 10.33 -11.40 0.96
CA PRO A 114 9.98 -10.35 1.90
C PRO A 114 10.07 -8.96 1.25
N MET A 115 9.39 -7.97 1.84
CA MET A 115 9.36 -6.58 1.34
C MET A 115 10.76 -6.01 1.08
N LEU A 116 11.74 -6.26 1.96
CA LEU A 116 13.13 -5.84 1.74
C LEU A 116 13.71 -6.42 0.45
N GLY A 117 13.50 -7.72 0.22
CA GLY A 117 13.95 -8.39 -1.00
C GLY A 117 13.24 -7.85 -2.25
N LEU A 118 11.95 -7.52 -2.16
CA LEU A 118 11.22 -6.87 -3.24
C LEU A 118 11.83 -5.50 -3.56
N VAL A 119 12.11 -4.69 -2.55
CA VAL A 119 12.79 -3.39 -2.73
C VAL A 119 14.16 -3.58 -3.37
N GLU A 120 14.99 -4.49 -2.85
CA GLU A 120 16.35 -4.71 -3.36
C GLU A 120 16.39 -5.24 -4.79
N SER A 121 15.40 -6.04 -5.19
CA SER A 121 15.32 -6.57 -6.56
C SER A 121 14.77 -5.56 -7.56
N GLN A 122 13.96 -4.60 -7.13
CA GLN A 122 13.16 -3.76 -8.04
C GLN A 122 13.52 -2.27 -8.01
N TYR A 123 14.31 -1.79 -7.04
CA TYR A 123 14.59 -0.35 -6.89
C TYR A 123 15.20 0.31 -8.15
N SER A 124 15.91 -0.45 -8.98
CA SER A 124 16.50 0.07 -10.21
C SER A 124 15.48 0.49 -11.27
N HIS A 125 14.26 -0.02 -11.18
CA HIS A 125 13.16 0.32 -12.07
C HIS A 125 12.35 1.53 -11.59
N ILE A 126 12.60 1.99 -10.37
CA ILE A 126 11.89 3.13 -9.77
C ILE A 126 12.72 4.39 -9.95
N PRO A 127 12.22 5.44 -10.62
CA PRO A 127 12.93 6.70 -10.80
C PRO A 127 13.24 7.37 -9.45
N ARG A 128 14.37 8.08 -9.40
CA ARG A 128 14.71 8.89 -8.22
C ARG A 128 13.69 10.01 -8.04
N GLY A 129 13.37 10.34 -6.82
CA GLY A 129 12.35 11.33 -6.48
C GLY A 129 10.93 10.78 -6.42
N SER A 130 10.69 9.55 -6.88
CA SER A 130 9.38 8.89 -6.78
C SER A 130 8.93 8.73 -5.33
N ILE A 131 7.63 8.78 -5.12
CA ILE A 131 6.97 8.36 -3.89
C ILE A 131 6.80 6.84 -3.95
N VAL A 132 7.29 6.12 -2.95
CA VAL A 132 7.16 4.65 -2.88
C VAL A 132 6.32 4.28 -1.68
N VAL A 133 5.10 3.81 -1.93
CA VAL A 133 4.15 3.39 -0.91
C VAL A 133 4.31 1.89 -0.69
N MET A 134 4.80 1.51 0.48
CA MET A 134 4.89 0.11 0.90
C MET A 134 3.65 -0.27 1.69
N VAL A 135 2.90 -1.28 1.23
CA VAL A 135 1.70 -1.80 1.90
C VAL A 135 2.01 -3.19 2.42
N THR A 136 2.03 -3.37 3.74
CA THR A 136 2.44 -4.64 4.36
C THR A 136 1.76 -4.87 5.72
N PRO A 137 1.39 -6.10 6.07
CA PRO A 137 0.99 -6.49 7.42
C PRO A 137 2.19 -6.93 8.28
N SER A 138 3.40 -6.95 7.73
CA SER A 138 4.60 -7.36 8.47
C SER A 138 4.90 -6.39 9.61
N ASN A 139 5.19 -6.93 10.79
CA ASN A 139 5.69 -6.21 11.96
C ASN A 139 7.22 -6.31 12.12
N HIS A 140 7.91 -6.83 11.11
CA HIS A 140 9.35 -7.10 11.15
C HIS A 140 10.16 -5.80 10.94
N GLU A 141 11.26 -5.65 11.66
CA GLU A 141 12.17 -4.49 11.52
C GLU A 141 12.78 -4.34 10.12
N THR A 142 12.78 -5.42 9.32
CA THR A 142 13.23 -5.38 7.93
C THR A 142 12.45 -4.39 7.06
N ILE A 143 11.22 -4.01 7.46
CA ILE A 143 10.45 -2.95 6.80
C ILE A 143 11.14 -1.59 6.95
N ALA A 144 11.70 -1.31 8.14
CA ALA A 144 12.47 -0.08 8.35
C ALA A 144 13.76 -0.07 7.50
N LEU A 145 14.43 -1.23 7.36
CA LEU A 145 15.58 -1.36 6.46
C LEU A 145 15.20 -1.15 5.00
N ALA A 146 14.04 -1.63 4.58
CA ALA A 146 13.51 -1.39 3.22
C ALA A 146 13.25 0.11 2.98
N ALA A 147 12.66 0.81 3.96
CA ALA A 147 12.44 2.25 3.89
C ALA A 147 13.77 3.02 3.81
N ASP A 148 14.76 2.68 4.65
CA ASP A 148 16.09 3.26 4.61
C ASP A 148 16.76 3.03 3.24
N ALA A 149 16.66 1.82 2.69
CA ALA A 149 17.22 1.48 1.38
C ALA A 149 16.62 2.33 0.24
N LEU A 150 15.33 2.63 0.27
CA LEU A 150 14.66 3.53 -0.67
C LEU A 150 15.10 4.98 -0.47
N HIS A 151 15.14 5.44 0.79
CA HIS A 151 15.53 6.80 1.15
C HIS A 151 16.98 7.11 0.72
N LEU A 152 17.92 6.21 0.96
CA LEU A 152 19.31 6.34 0.52
C LEU A 152 19.45 6.49 -1.00
N ARG A 153 18.49 5.97 -1.76
CA ARG A 153 18.42 6.08 -3.23
C ARG A 153 17.64 7.31 -3.71
N ARG A 154 17.32 8.22 -2.79
CA ARG A 154 16.57 9.46 -3.05
C ARG A 154 15.12 9.22 -3.51
N MET A 155 14.51 8.14 -3.05
CA MET A 155 13.08 7.92 -3.14
C MET A 155 12.41 8.39 -1.84
N LYS A 156 11.09 8.58 -1.88
CA LYS A 156 10.30 9.05 -0.74
C LYS A 156 9.42 7.88 -0.24
N PRO A 157 9.90 7.06 0.71
CA PRO A 157 9.11 5.96 1.23
C PRO A 157 7.95 6.47 2.09
N VAL A 158 6.79 5.86 1.92
CA VAL A 158 5.59 6.02 2.74
C VAL A 158 5.13 4.63 3.12
N ILE A 159 4.85 4.38 4.39
CA ILE A 159 4.55 3.04 4.86
C ILE A 159 3.09 2.95 5.30
N VAL A 160 2.37 1.95 4.78
CA VAL A 160 1.01 1.59 5.21
C VAL A 160 1.08 0.22 5.86
N LEU A 161 0.95 0.21 7.19
CA LEU A 161 0.95 -1.00 8.00
C LEU A 161 -0.48 -1.49 8.20
N ILE A 162 -0.74 -2.74 7.88
CA ILE A 162 -2.02 -3.39 8.19
C ILE A 162 -1.86 -4.08 9.55
N ASP A 163 -2.63 -3.64 10.54
CA ASP A 163 -2.52 -4.17 11.90
C ASP A 163 -3.08 -5.60 12.00
N GLY A 164 -2.18 -6.57 12.00
CA GLY A 164 -2.50 -7.99 12.07
C GLY A 164 -3.30 -8.41 13.31
N VAL A 165 -3.15 -7.70 14.45
CA VAL A 165 -3.90 -8.01 15.69
C VAL A 165 -5.39 -7.91 15.47
N SER A 166 -5.84 -6.92 14.70
CA SER A 166 -7.25 -6.77 14.35
C SER A 166 -7.78 -7.93 13.50
N PHE A 167 -6.91 -8.74 12.90
CA PHE A 167 -7.21 -9.92 12.10
C PHE A 167 -6.84 -11.26 12.79
N GLY A 168 -6.35 -11.21 14.03
CA GLY A 168 -6.05 -12.39 14.84
C GLY A 168 -4.58 -12.76 14.99
N SER A 169 -3.65 -11.92 14.53
CA SER A 169 -2.24 -12.07 14.85
C SER A 169 -1.99 -11.83 16.35
N GLU A 170 -0.99 -12.48 16.90
CA GLU A 170 -0.54 -12.24 18.29
C GLU A 170 0.27 -10.96 18.43
N ASN A 171 0.97 -10.55 17.36
CA ASN A 171 1.89 -9.42 17.36
C ASN A 171 1.34 -8.27 16.51
N GLY A 172 1.30 -7.07 17.09
CA GLY A 172 0.89 -5.84 16.44
C GLY A 172 2.03 -5.12 15.71
N VAL A 173 1.68 -4.03 15.06
CA VAL A 173 2.60 -3.17 14.31
C VAL A 173 3.02 -1.93 15.09
N GLU A 174 2.63 -1.80 16.36
CA GLU A 174 2.84 -0.59 17.16
C GLU A 174 4.32 -0.25 17.31
N TYR A 175 5.15 -1.24 17.67
CA TYR A 175 6.61 -1.04 17.82
C TYR A 175 7.24 -0.59 16.49
N LEU A 176 6.91 -1.26 15.39
CA LEU A 176 7.44 -0.89 14.08
C LEU A 176 6.97 0.50 13.66
N SER A 177 5.70 0.83 13.92
CA SER A 177 5.14 2.17 13.63
C SER A 177 5.90 3.26 14.37
N LEU A 178 6.21 3.07 15.65
CA LEU A 178 7.03 4.00 16.44
C LEU A 178 8.44 4.13 15.86
N THR A 179 9.11 3.00 15.59
CA THR A 179 10.45 2.97 15.00
C THR A 179 10.52 3.73 13.67
N LEU A 180 9.54 3.54 12.80
CA LEU A 180 9.47 4.23 11.51
C LEU A 180 9.22 5.74 11.69
N THR A 181 8.35 6.10 12.64
CA THR A 181 8.06 7.51 12.97
C THR A 181 9.29 8.22 13.54
N GLU A 182 10.05 7.56 14.43
CA GLU A 182 11.32 8.09 14.95
C GLU A 182 12.36 8.31 13.85
N ARG A 183 12.34 7.49 12.80
CA ARG A 183 13.16 7.67 11.59
C ARG A 183 12.57 8.70 10.61
N GLN A 184 11.51 9.39 11.00
CA GLN A 184 10.84 10.43 10.19
C GLN A 184 10.21 9.92 8.88
N PHE A 185 9.85 8.65 8.82
CA PHE A 185 9.07 8.13 7.69
C PHE A 185 7.58 8.34 7.93
N PRO A 186 6.81 8.77 6.91
CA PRO A 186 5.35 8.79 6.98
C PRO A 186 4.79 7.38 7.16
N VAL A 187 3.98 7.18 8.20
CA VAL A 187 3.38 5.87 8.53
C VAL A 187 1.88 6.03 8.73
N SER A 188 1.12 5.14 8.12
CA SER A 188 -0.31 4.96 8.38
C SER A 188 -0.55 3.55 8.91
N VAL A 189 -1.36 3.41 9.96
CA VAL A 189 -1.79 2.10 10.46
C VAL A 189 -3.26 1.90 10.13
N VAL A 190 -3.55 0.81 9.43
CA VAL A 190 -4.90 0.41 9.02
C VAL A 190 -5.34 -0.79 9.84
N LYS A 191 -6.52 -0.69 10.50
CA LYS A 191 -7.14 -1.74 11.30
C LYS A 191 -8.41 -2.25 10.62
N LYS A 192 -8.80 -3.49 10.94
CA LYS A 192 -10.06 -4.08 10.46
C LYS A 192 -11.25 -3.17 10.79
N GLY A 193 -12.09 -2.89 9.80
CA GLY A 193 -13.28 -2.05 9.96
C GLY A 193 -13.03 -0.54 9.94
N MET A 194 -11.78 -0.07 9.78
CA MET A 194 -11.52 1.36 9.58
C MET A 194 -11.97 1.83 8.20
N ASP A 195 -12.44 3.07 8.12
CA ASP A 195 -12.60 3.75 6.85
C ASP A 195 -11.20 3.99 6.25
N LEU A 196 -10.93 3.28 5.14
CA LEU A 196 -9.63 3.33 4.46
C LEU A 196 -9.27 4.75 4.01
N ARG A 197 -10.28 5.53 3.58
CA ARG A 197 -10.05 6.91 3.16
C ARG A 197 -9.51 7.74 4.32
N GLN A 198 -10.16 7.67 5.48
CA GLN A 198 -9.75 8.42 6.67
C GLN A 198 -8.38 7.97 7.19
N ALA A 199 -8.10 6.66 7.16
CA ALA A 199 -6.82 6.10 7.59
C ALA A 199 -5.66 6.57 6.71
N LEU A 200 -5.88 6.64 5.39
CA LEU A 200 -4.85 7.06 4.43
C LEU A 200 -4.66 8.58 4.42
N GLU A 201 -5.73 9.38 4.55
CA GLU A 201 -5.63 10.85 4.61
C GLU A 201 -4.72 11.32 5.75
N ARG A 202 -4.78 10.68 6.92
CA ARG A 202 -3.92 11.03 8.07
C ARG A 202 -2.44 10.80 7.80
N GLY A 203 -2.08 9.75 7.08
CA GLY A 203 -0.67 9.41 6.80
C GLY A 203 -0.05 10.19 5.65
N PHE A 204 -0.87 10.72 4.73
CA PHE A 204 -0.38 11.47 3.57
C PHE A 204 -0.44 12.98 3.74
N ILE A 205 -1.22 13.51 4.71
CA ILE A 205 -1.49 14.96 4.88
C ILE A 205 -0.67 15.57 6.03
N GLU A 206 -0.27 14.80 7.04
CA GLU A 206 0.64 15.31 8.07
C GLU A 206 2.07 15.40 7.52
N GLU A 207 2.38 16.51 6.84
CA GLU A 207 3.78 16.96 6.75
C GLU A 207 4.34 17.03 8.17
N PRO A 208 5.54 16.50 8.45
CA PRO A 208 6.18 16.67 9.75
C PRO A 208 6.24 18.18 10.02
N ALA A 209 5.63 18.59 11.11
CA ALA A 209 5.55 19.97 11.52
C ALA A 209 6.92 20.63 11.37
N ARG A 210 7.06 21.60 10.46
CA ARG A 210 8.24 22.43 10.36
C ARG A 210 8.49 22.98 11.75
N SER A 211 9.56 22.53 12.38
CA SER A 211 10.07 23.13 13.60
C SER A 211 10.28 24.61 13.30
N GLN A 212 9.38 25.45 13.85
CA GLN A 212 9.63 26.87 13.93
C GLN A 212 10.86 27.03 14.79
N VAL A 213 11.98 27.28 14.15
CA VAL A 213 13.17 27.82 14.82
C VAL A 213 12.75 29.24 15.22
N VAL A 214 12.43 29.40 16.51
CA VAL A 214 12.29 30.70 17.13
C VAL A 214 13.72 31.24 17.29
N ASN A 215 13.99 32.31 16.58
CA ASN A 215 15.14 33.18 16.81
C ASN A 215 14.99 33.93 18.14
#